data_6564cd93677fd5e1a9f0ab3be34335ae
#
_entry.id   6564cd93677fd5e1a9f0ab3be34335ae
#
_cell.length_a   1.000
_cell.length_b   1.000
_cell.length_c   1.000
_cell.angle_alpha   90.00
_cell.angle_beta   90.00
_cell.angle_gamma   90.00
#
_symmetry.space_group_name_H-M   'P 1'
#
loop_
_entity.id
_entity.type
_entity.pdbx_description
1 polymer ?
#
loop_
_entity_poly.entity_id
_entity_poly.type
_entity_poly.pdbx_seq_one_letter_code
_entity_poly.pdbx_strand_id
1 'polypeptide(L)'
;ESIADTFRKAFIIATTGRPGPVIIDIPKDLTDPSIKIDYEYKKNIKIRSYKIKTNEDENKIEEAAKILCAAKKPMIYTGGGVILSKASKELIKLTKLLNYPITNTLMGLGSYPSSDNQFLGMLGMHGTYEANMAMHDCDVLLAIGARFDDRVTGDTKQFCPKAKIIHIDIDPSSISKIIEVDHSLIGDTKKILRKLTLYASKYKKNINKTALDKWWKKIKSWQSKNCLSYKKSKKVIKPQSVIETLHTLSKGKSFVTSDVGQHQMWVAQYYKFDKPNRWINSGGLGTMGFGLPAAIGAQLAYPKEQVICVTGEASILMCIQELSTCLQYGLPIKVINLNNRYMGMVRQWQEFFYE
;
A
#
# COMPACT_ATOMS: atom_id res chain seq x y z
N GLU A 1 24.96 -11.86 -28.73
CA GLU A 1 23.82 -11.92 -29.68
C GLU A 1 22.45 -11.62 -29.02
N SER A 2 22.31 -11.75 -27.70
CA SER A 2 21.01 -11.65 -27.05
C SER A 2 20.81 -10.38 -26.20
N ILE A 3 21.70 -9.39 -26.23
CA ILE A 3 21.64 -8.18 -25.38
C ILE A 3 20.29 -7.46 -25.55
N ALA A 4 19.92 -7.12 -26.78
CA ALA A 4 18.69 -6.40 -27.06
C ALA A 4 17.43 -7.19 -26.63
N ASP A 5 17.42 -8.51 -26.87
CA ASP A 5 16.32 -9.39 -26.40
C ASP A 5 16.27 -9.46 -24.87
N THR A 6 17.44 -9.46 -24.21
CA THR A 6 17.54 -9.46 -22.74
C THR A 6 16.96 -8.17 -22.16
N PHE A 7 17.33 -7.00 -22.69
CA PHE A 7 16.73 -5.73 -22.27
C PHE A 7 15.21 -5.73 -22.45
N ARG A 8 14.71 -6.18 -23.61
CA ARG A 8 13.27 -6.23 -23.86
C ARG A 8 12.54 -7.20 -22.93
N LYS A 9 13.13 -8.37 -22.64
CA LYS A 9 12.59 -9.31 -21.62
C LYS A 9 12.57 -8.66 -20.24
N ALA A 10 13.62 -7.94 -19.86
CA ALA A 10 13.69 -7.23 -18.59
C ALA A 10 12.60 -6.18 -18.47
N PHE A 11 12.36 -5.36 -19.52
CA PHE A 11 11.26 -4.40 -19.52
C PHE A 11 9.89 -5.07 -19.39
N ILE A 12 9.66 -6.19 -20.07
CA ILE A 12 8.41 -6.95 -19.96
C ILE A 12 8.22 -7.44 -18.51
N ILE A 13 9.25 -8.02 -17.90
CA ILE A 13 9.19 -8.51 -16.52
C ILE A 13 8.98 -7.33 -15.54
N ALA A 14 9.73 -6.24 -15.71
CA ALA A 14 9.65 -5.08 -14.84
C ALA A 14 8.28 -4.39 -14.83
N THR A 15 7.54 -4.47 -15.93
CA THR A 15 6.30 -3.68 -16.13
C THR A 15 5.01 -4.49 -16.14
N THR A 16 5.09 -5.82 -16.06
CA THR A 16 3.91 -6.70 -16.14
C THR A 16 3.81 -7.62 -14.91
N GLY A 17 2.66 -8.26 -14.73
CA GLY A 17 2.41 -9.11 -13.57
C GLY A 17 2.49 -8.31 -12.28
N ARG A 18 3.42 -8.68 -11.40
CA ARG A 18 3.82 -7.89 -10.24
C ARG A 18 5.01 -7.02 -10.62
N PRO A 19 4.82 -5.73 -10.93
CA PRO A 19 5.91 -4.88 -11.41
C PRO A 19 7.00 -4.70 -10.34
N GLY A 20 8.24 -4.63 -10.80
CA GLY A 20 9.39 -4.44 -9.90
C GLY A 20 10.69 -4.23 -10.67
N PRO A 21 11.80 -3.91 -9.98
CA PRO A 21 13.10 -3.71 -10.61
C PRO A 21 13.65 -5.02 -11.18
N VAL A 22 14.36 -4.90 -12.30
CA VAL A 22 15.11 -5.99 -12.94
C VAL A 22 16.54 -5.52 -13.14
N ILE A 23 17.49 -6.32 -12.70
CA ILE A 23 18.92 -6.05 -12.87
C ILE A 23 19.43 -6.86 -14.07
N ILE A 24 20.16 -6.20 -14.97
CA ILE A 24 20.87 -6.83 -16.08
C ILE A 24 22.36 -6.66 -15.80
N ASP A 25 23.04 -7.75 -15.56
CA ASP A 25 24.50 -7.75 -15.51
C ASP A 25 25.08 -7.91 -16.92
N ILE A 26 25.95 -6.97 -17.31
CA ILE A 26 26.60 -6.94 -18.63
C ILE A 26 28.11 -7.14 -18.41
N PRO A 27 28.61 -8.34 -18.67
CA PRO A 27 30.06 -8.61 -18.62
C PRO A 27 30.84 -7.69 -19.56
N LYS A 28 32.05 -7.29 -19.14
CA LYS A 28 32.87 -6.32 -19.85
C LYS A 28 33.21 -6.73 -21.28
N ASP A 29 33.45 -8.01 -21.51
CA ASP A 29 33.77 -8.58 -22.84
C ASP A 29 32.65 -8.36 -23.86
N LEU A 30 31.38 -8.27 -23.43
CA LEU A 30 30.23 -7.98 -24.31
C LEU A 30 30.17 -6.51 -24.79
N THR A 31 30.97 -5.65 -24.17
CA THR A 31 31.07 -4.22 -24.54
C THR A 31 32.31 -3.89 -25.37
N ASP A 32 33.06 -4.90 -25.82
CA ASP A 32 34.22 -4.73 -26.66
C ASP A 32 33.83 -4.14 -28.02
N PRO A 33 34.37 -2.97 -28.42
CA PRO A 33 34.03 -2.29 -29.67
C PRO A 33 34.46 -3.08 -30.92
N SER A 34 35.31 -4.10 -30.79
CA SER A 34 35.71 -4.99 -31.91
C SER A 34 34.62 -6.00 -32.28
N ILE A 35 33.65 -6.25 -31.36
CA ILE A 35 32.56 -7.18 -31.57
C ILE A 35 31.48 -6.53 -32.47
N LYS A 36 31.33 -7.05 -33.66
CA LYS A 36 30.24 -6.66 -34.57
C LYS A 36 28.99 -7.48 -34.25
N ILE A 37 27.86 -6.79 -34.07
CA ILE A 37 26.57 -7.41 -33.76
C ILE A 37 25.60 -7.03 -34.89
N ASP A 38 24.99 -8.03 -35.52
CA ASP A 38 23.84 -7.84 -36.39
C ASP A 38 22.57 -7.85 -35.53
N TYR A 39 21.87 -6.71 -35.49
CA TYR A 39 20.68 -6.57 -34.71
C TYR A 39 19.41 -6.70 -35.56
N GLU A 40 18.62 -7.71 -35.26
CA GLU A 40 17.28 -7.88 -35.82
C GLU A 40 16.20 -7.56 -34.77
N TYR A 41 15.30 -6.66 -35.10
CA TYR A 41 14.18 -6.31 -34.23
C TYR A 41 13.07 -7.37 -34.26
N LYS A 42 12.98 -8.19 -33.22
CA LYS A 42 11.91 -9.19 -33.08
C LYS A 42 10.65 -8.56 -32.52
N LYS A 43 9.57 -8.52 -33.30
CA LYS A 43 8.26 -7.98 -32.84
C LYS A 43 7.74 -8.65 -31.56
N ASN A 44 7.83 -9.98 -31.47
CA ASN A 44 7.31 -10.77 -30.35
C ASN A 44 8.45 -11.43 -29.58
N ILE A 45 8.55 -11.13 -28.30
CA ILE A 45 9.49 -11.79 -27.38
C ILE A 45 8.69 -12.76 -26.50
N LYS A 46 9.07 -14.03 -26.54
CA LYS A 46 8.54 -15.05 -25.63
C LYS A 46 9.53 -15.28 -24.49
N ILE A 47 9.00 -15.26 -23.25
CA ILE A 47 9.77 -15.57 -22.05
C ILE A 47 9.28 -16.94 -21.57
N ARG A 48 10.14 -17.95 -21.60
CA ARG A 48 9.78 -19.36 -21.37
C ARG A 48 9.14 -19.59 -20.00
N SER A 49 9.68 -19.00 -18.96
CA SER A 49 9.30 -19.21 -17.57
C SER A 49 8.36 -18.15 -17.00
N TYR A 50 8.07 -17.08 -17.75
CA TYR A 50 7.24 -15.98 -17.29
C TYR A 50 5.90 -15.95 -18.00
N LYS A 51 4.85 -16.35 -17.26
CA LYS A 51 3.48 -16.37 -17.76
C LYS A 51 2.57 -15.66 -16.77
N ILE A 52 1.93 -14.59 -17.20
CA ILE A 52 0.90 -13.92 -16.40
C ILE A 52 -0.40 -14.69 -16.57
N LYS A 53 -1.03 -15.05 -15.45
CA LYS A 53 -2.35 -15.68 -15.48
C LYS A 53 -3.39 -14.62 -15.84
N THR A 54 -4.03 -14.75 -16.99
CA THR A 54 -4.98 -13.77 -17.53
C THR A 54 -6.44 -14.14 -17.34
N ASN A 55 -6.72 -15.41 -17.10
CA ASN A 55 -8.07 -15.93 -16.95
C ASN A 55 -8.38 -16.20 -15.47
N GLU A 56 -9.34 -15.47 -14.97
CA GLU A 56 -9.83 -15.64 -13.60
C GLU A 56 -10.80 -16.82 -13.54
N ASP A 57 -10.70 -17.64 -12.49
CA ASP A 57 -11.59 -18.76 -12.23
C ASP A 57 -12.93 -18.27 -11.68
N GLU A 58 -13.97 -18.30 -12.49
CA GLU A 58 -15.31 -17.80 -12.14
C GLU A 58 -15.95 -18.58 -11.00
N ASN A 59 -15.75 -19.89 -10.94
CA ASN A 59 -16.32 -20.71 -9.86
C ASN A 59 -15.70 -20.31 -8.52
N LYS A 60 -14.39 -20.14 -8.48
CA LYS A 60 -13.70 -19.66 -7.27
C LYS A 60 -14.15 -18.26 -6.86
N ILE A 61 -14.41 -17.36 -7.81
CA ILE A 61 -14.90 -16.00 -7.50
C ILE A 61 -16.32 -16.06 -6.92
N GLU A 62 -17.17 -16.94 -7.46
CA GLU A 62 -18.52 -17.13 -6.94
C GLU A 62 -18.52 -17.74 -5.53
N GLU A 63 -17.65 -18.74 -5.27
CA GLU A 63 -17.45 -19.31 -3.94
C GLU A 63 -16.99 -18.26 -2.94
N ALA A 64 -16.00 -17.43 -3.32
CA ALA A 64 -15.56 -16.31 -2.50
C ALA A 64 -16.70 -15.36 -2.14
N ALA A 65 -17.58 -15.03 -3.09
CA ALA A 65 -18.75 -14.21 -2.83
C ALA A 65 -19.72 -14.84 -1.83
N LYS A 66 -19.94 -16.16 -1.91
CA LYS A 66 -20.76 -16.91 -0.95
C LYS A 66 -20.16 -16.87 0.45
N ILE A 67 -18.84 -17.12 0.58
CA ILE A 67 -18.12 -17.04 1.86
C ILE A 67 -18.25 -15.64 2.46
N LEU A 68 -17.98 -14.59 1.67
CA LEU A 68 -18.10 -13.20 2.11
C LEU A 68 -19.51 -12.87 2.59
N CYS A 69 -20.55 -13.23 1.83
CA CYS A 69 -21.93 -12.90 2.19
C CYS A 69 -22.45 -13.72 3.37
N ALA A 70 -21.79 -14.80 3.77
CA ALA A 70 -22.12 -15.59 4.97
C ALA A 70 -21.38 -15.12 6.23
N ALA A 71 -20.39 -14.20 6.11
CA ALA A 71 -19.58 -13.73 7.20
C ALA A 71 -20.41 -12.97 8.27
N LYS A 72 -20.06 -13.18 9.53
CA LYS A 72 -20.67 -12.48 10.68
C LYS A 72 -19.79 -11.31 11.17
N LYS A 73 -18.47 -11.44 11.00
CA LYS A 73 -17.45 -10.46 11.38
C LYS A 73 -16.44 -10.25 10.23
N PRO A 74 -16.92 -9.82 9.06
CA PRO A 74 -16.05 -9.65 7.90
C PRO A 74 -15.03 -8.53 8.10
N MET A 75 -13.86 -8.66 7.43
CA MET A 75 -12.86 -7.61 7.34
C MET A 75 -12.27 -7.58 5.93
N ILE A 76 -12.11 -6.38 5.37
CA ILE A 76 -11.41 -6.16 4.10
C ILE A 76 -10.03 -5.57 4.42
N TYR A 77 -8.99 -6.17 3.83
CA TYR A 77 -7.60 -5.79 4.00
C TYR A 77 -6.95 -5.53 2.65
N THR A 78 -6.44 -4.32 2.41
CA THR A 78 -5.95 -3.94 1.09
C THR A 78 -4.51 -3.47 1.12
N GLY A 79 -3.77 -3.85 0.09
CA GLY A 79 -2.39 -3.45 -0.13
C GLY A 79 -2.17 -2.62 -1.39
N GLY A 80 -0.91 -2.36 -1.70
CA GLY A 80 -0.48 -1.60 -2.88
C GLY A 80 -0.94 -2.18 -4.22
N GLY A 81 -1.23 -3.49 -4.27
CA GLY A 81 -1.73 -4.16 -5.47
C GLY A 81 -3.05 -3.58 -5.99
N VAL A 82 -3.91 -3.06 -5.11
CA VAL A 82 -5.15 -2.36 -5.52
C VAL A 82 -4.84 -1.08 -6.30
N ILE A 83 -3.82 -0.33 -5.85
CA ILE A 83 -3.39 0.92 -6.51
C ILE A 83 -2.74 0.60 -7.85
N LEU A 84 -1.82 -0.38 -7.88
CA LEU A 84 -1.11 -0.81 -9.09
C LEU A 84 -2.08 -1.31 -10.17
N SER A 85 -3.11 -2.05 -9.80
CA SER A 85 -4.15 -2.54 -10.74
C SER A 85 -5.20 -1.47 -11.10
N LYS A 86 -5.10 -0.25 -10.52
CA LYS A 86 -6.09 0.83 -10.70
C LYS A 86 -7.52 0.39 -10.35
N ALA A 87 -7.65 -0.39 -9.27
CA ALA A 87 -8.89 -1.05 -8.85
C ALA A 87 -9.64 -0.33 -7.71
N SER A 88 -9.24 0.89 -7.34
CA SER A 88 -9.83 1.62 -6.19
C SER A 88 -11.34 1.85 -6.35
N LYS A 89 -11.82 2.13 -7.57
CA LYS A 89 -13.26 2.32 -7.83
C LYS A 89 -14.06 1.03 -7.60
N GLU A 90 -13.52 -0.09 -8.06
CA GLU A 90 -14.11 -1.42 -7.89
C GLU A 90 -14.10 -1.84 -6.42
N LEU A 91 -13.03 -1.54 -5.69
CA LEU A 91 -12.92 -1.77 -4.25
C LEU A 91 -14.00 -0.99 -3.49
N ILE A 92 -14.12 0.32 -3.75
CA ILE A 92 -15.14 1.18 -3.12
C ILE A 92 -16.53 0.61 -3.37
N LYS A 93 -16.82 0.21 -4.61
CA LYS A 93 -18.14 -0.36 -4.98
C LYS A 93 -18.46 -1.63 -4.20
N LEU A 94 -17.50 -2.55 -4.08
CA LEU A 94 -17.66 -3.79 -3.31
C LEU A 94 -17.85 -3.49 -1.82
N THR A 95 -16.98 -2.68 -1.23
CA THR A 95 -17.01 -2.32 0.19
C THR A 95 -18.35 -1.66 0.58
N LYS A 96 -18.83 -0.72 -0.25
CA LYS A 96 -20.13 -0.07 -0.05
C LYS A 96 -21.31 -1.02 -0.21
N LEU A 97 -21.25 -1.92 -1.21
CA LEU A 97 -22.29 -2.93 -1.43
C LEU A 97 -22.48 -3.84 -0.20
N LEU A 98 -21.37 -4.27 0.40
CA LEU A 98 -21.35 -5.21 1.51
C LEU A 98 -21.50 -4.52 2.88
N ASN A 99 -21.23 -3.22 2.97
CA ASN A 99 -21.15 -2.45 4.22
C ASN A 99 -20.12 -3.04 5.21
N TYR A 100 -18.96 -3.49 4.70
CA TYR A 100 -17.91 -4.11 5.51
C TYR A 100 -16.85 -3.11 5.95
N PRO A 101 -16.24 -3.30 7.14
CA PRO A 101 -15.08 -2.52 7.55
C PRO A 101 -13.86 -2.83 6.68
N ILE A 102 -13.03 -1.82 6.48
CA ILE A 102 -11.85 -1.91 5.65
C ILE A 102 -10.63 -1.25 6.30
N THR A 103 -9.47 -1.86 6.10
CA THR A 103 -8.17 -1.31 6.48
C THR A 103 -7.17 -1.42 5.33
N ASN A 104 -6.17 -0.57 5.34
CA ASN A 104 -5.12 -0.53 4.33
C ASN A 104 -3.75 -0.78 4.95
N THR A 105 -2.84 -1.40 4.19
CA THR A 105 -1.41 -1.36 4.51
C THR A 105 -0.86 0.05 4.29
N LEU A 106 0.37 0.31 4.76
CA LEU A 106 1.10 1.53 4.45
C LEU A 106 1.13 1.83 2.94
N MET A 107 1.40 0.82 2.11
CA MET A 107 1.42 0.96 0.64
C MET A 107 0.03 0.99 0.02
N GLY A 108 -1.00 0.61 0.76
CA GLY A 108 -2.40 0.63 0.32
C GLY A 108 -3.15 1.92 0.63
N LEU A 109 -2.55 2.85 1.38
CA LEU A 109 -3.20 4.12 1.74
C LEU A 109 -3.63 4.89 0.48
N GLY A 110 -4.88 5.33 0.47
CA GLY A 110 -5.52 5.96 -0.68
C GLY A 110 -6.18 5.00 -1.67
N SER A 111 -6.01 3.67 -1.52
CA SER A 111 -6.79 2.69 -2.31
C SER A 111 -8.28 2.74 -1.99
N TYR A 112 -8.61 3.06 -0.73
CA TYR A 112 -9.94 3.37 -0.23
C TYR A 112 -9.89 4.73 0.49
N PRO A 113 -10.93 5.58 0.40
CA PRO A 113 -10.92 6.91 1.01
C PRO A 113 -10.76 6.84 2.54
N SER A 114 -9.75 7.51 3.07
CA SER A 114 -9.48 7.56 4.51
C SER A 114 -10.52 8.38 5.31
N SER A 115 -11.27 9.24 4.63
CA SER A 115 -12.38 10.01 5.22
C SER A 115 -13.68 9.22 5.37
N ASP A 116 -13.76 8.01 4.78
CA ASP A 116 -14.97 7.19 4.81
C ASP A 116 -15.14 6.46 6.14
N ASN A 117 -16.39 6.39 6.63
CA ASN A 117 -16.72 5.77 7.92
C ASN A 117 -16.45 4.25 7.99
N GLN A 118 -16.30 3.56 6.86
CA GLN A 118 -15.95 2.14 6.83
C GLN A 118 -14.44 1.90 6.98
N PHE A 119 -13.63 2.96 6.81
CA PHE A 119 -12.18 2.89 6.94
C PHE A 119 -11.76 2.94 8.41
N LEU A 120 -11.04 1.92 8.85
CA LEU A 120 -10.60 1.78 10.25
C LEU A 120 -9.18 2.35 10.50
N GLY A 121 -8.58 3.00 9.51
CA GLY A 121 -7.17 3.40 9.58
C GLY A 121 -6.24 2.34 9.00
N MET A 122 -4.93 2.60 9.07
CA MET A 122 -3.88 1.63 8.73
C MET A 122 -3.81 0.54 9.80
N LEU A 123 -3.43 -0.67 9.41
CA LEU A 123 -3.20 -1.78 10.34
C LEU A 123 -1.69 -2.02 10.56
N GLY A 124 -1.40 -2.94 11.46
CA GLY A 124 -0.04 -3.43 11.76
C GLY A 124 0.62 -2.69 12.90
N MET A 125 1.95 -2.75 12.95
CA MET A 125 2.77 -2.23 14.05
C MET A 125 2.49 -0.75 14.39
N HIS A 126 2.24 0.08 13.38
CA HIS A 126 1.92 1.50 13.51
C HIS A 126 0.46 1.80 13.18
N GLY A 127 -0.37 0.77 13.18
CA GLY A 127 -1.79 0.88 12.84
C GLY A 127 -2.66 1.38 13.99
N THR A 128 -3.94 1.59 13.68
CA THR A 128 -4.93 1.94 14.68
C THR A 128 -5.33 0.72 15.52
N TYR A 129 -5.73 0.97 16.77
CA TYR A 129 -6.19 -0.08 17.68
C TYR A 129 -7.39 -0.83 17.10
N GLU A 130 -8.38 -0.11 16.60
CA GLU A 130 -9.59 -0.70 16.00
C GLU A 130 -9.30 -1.54 14.76
N ALA A 131 -8.35 -1.14 13.90
CA ALA A 131 -7.97 -1.93 12.74
C ALA A 131 -7.33 -3.25 13.15
N ASN A 132 -6.38 -3.21 14.08
CA ASN A 132 -5.69 -4.40 14.58
C ASN A 132 -6.65 -5.35 15.32
N MET A 133 -7.54 -4.81 16.15
CA MET A 133 -8.53 -5.63 16.85
C MET A 133 -9.56 -6.24 15.91
N ALA A 134 -9.99 -5.51 14.88
CA ALA A 134 -10.90 -6.03 13.88
C ALA A 134 -10.25 -7.14 13.03
N MET A 135 -8.98 -7.01 12.69
CA MET A 135 -8.21 -8.06 12.03
C MET A 135 -8.12 -9.32 12.88
N HIS A 136 -7.77 -9.19 14.16
CA HIS A 136 -7.63 -10.34 15.07
C HIS A 136 -8.95 -11.09 15.31
N ASP A 137 -10.10 -10.38 15.36
CA ASP A 137 -11.40 -10.94 15.77
C ASP A 137 -12.35 -11.26 14.61
N CYS A 138 -11.93 -11.02 13.36
CA CYS A 138 -12.75 -11.32 12.18
C CYS A 138 -12.93 -12.83 11.97
N ASP A 139 -14.04 -13.21 11.30
CA ASP A 139 -14.33 -14.59 10.90
C ASP A 139 -14.08 -14.83 9.41
N VAL A 140 -14.05 -13.78 8.60
CA VAL A 140 -13.67 -13.83 7.18
C VAL A 140 -12.81 -12.60 6.86
N LEU A 141 -11.62 -12.85 6.34
CA LEU A 141 -10.69 -11.84 5.85
C LEU A 141 -10.62 -11.87 4.33
N LEU A 142 -10.94 -10.74 3.69
CA LEU A 142 -10.69 -10.53 2.27
C LEU A 142 -9.41 -9.71 2.10
N ALA A 143 -8.29 -10.38 1.81
CA ALA A 143 -7.00 -9.74 1.53
C ALA A 143 -6.86 -9.46 0.03
N ILE A 144 -6.56 -8.21 -0.35
CA ILE A 144 -6.55 -7.76 -1.74
C ILE A 144 -5.23 -7.06 -2.06
N GLY A 145 -4.40 -7.69 -2.90
CA GLY A 145 -3.14 -7.12 -3.35
C GLY A 145 -2.19 -6.75 -2.20
N ALA A 146 -2.16 -7.59 -1.16
CA ALA A 146 -1.34 -7.46 0.03
C ALA A 146 -0.54 -8.75 0.25
N ARG A 147 0.72 -8.62 0.66
CA ARG A 147 1.65 -9.76 0.76
C ARG A 147 1.84 -10.32 2.17
N PHE A 148 1.04 -9.91 3.13
CA PHE A 148 1.16 -10.32 4.54
C PHE A 148 2.55 -10.07 5.13
N ASP A 149 2.99 -8.81 5.04
CA ASP A 149 4.28 -8.35 5.55
C ASP A 149 4.38 -8.53 7.07
N ASP A 150 5.59 -8.80 7.58
CA ASP A 150 5.84 -9.00 9.01
C ASP A 150 5.46 -7.79 9.87
N ARG A 151 5.56 -6.57 9.32
CA ARG A 151 5.12 -5.33 9.99
C ARG A 151 3.60 -5.27 10.19
N VAL A 152 2.87 -6.14 9.51
CA VAL A 152 1.40 -6.28 9.62
C VAL A 152 1.03 -7.52 10.41
N THR A 153 1.64 -8.65 10.12
CA THR A 153 1.24 -9.94 10.72
C THR A 153 1.76 -10.13 12.13
N GLY A 154 2.97 -9.64 12.42
CA GLY A 154 3.66 -9.99 13.67
C GLY A 154 3.80 -11.52 13.78
N ASP A 155 3.35 -12.10 14.88
CA ASP A 155 3.28 -13.55 15.05
C ASP A 155 2.21 -14.13 14.09
N THR A 156 2.67 -14.87 13.10
CA THR A 156 1.82 -15.45 12.07
C THR A 156 0.78 -16.43 12.60
N LYS A 157 1.06 -17.10 13.72
CA LYS A 157 0.12 -18.03 14.38
C LYS A 157 -1.04 -17.30 15.06
N GLN A 158 -0.84 -16.04 15.42
CA GLN A 158 -1.84 -15.20 16.09
C GLN A 158 -2.54 -14.24 15.10
N PHE A 159 -2.11 -14.21 13.84
CA PHE A 159 -2.72 -13.35 12.83
C PHE A 159 -4.06 -13.91 12.37
N CYS A 160 -5.15 -13.21 12.66
CA CYS A 160 -6.52 -13.61 12.27
C CYS A 160 -6.85 -15.07 12.57
N PRO A 161 -6.63 -15.59 13.80
CA PRO A 161 -6.58 -17.03 14.10
C PRO A 161 -7.89 -17.77 13.87
N LYS A 162 -9.01 -17.06 13.69
CA LYS A 162 -10.35 -17.62 13.50
C LYS A 162 -10.93 -17.32 12.11
N ALA A 163 -10.21 -16.60 11.28
CA ALA A 163 -10.73 -16.15 10.00
C ALA A 163 -10.50 -17.16 8.88
N LYS A 164 -11.51 -17.33 8.02
CA LYS A 164 -11.30 -17.84 6.67
C LYS A 164 -10.66 -16.74 5.83
N ILE A 165 -9.54 -17.02 5.22
CA ILE A 165 -8.75 -16.05 4.47
C ILE A 165 -8.97 -16.22 2.97
N ILE A 166 -9.54 -15.20 2.34
CA ILE A 166 -9.66 -15.09 0.88
C ILE A 166 -8.56 -14.14 0.42
N HIS A 167 -7.68 -14.58 -0.47
CA HIS A 167 -6.56 -13.77 -0.96
C HIS A 167 -6.64 -13.53 -2.46
N ILE A 168 -6.68 -12.27 -2.86
CA ILE A 168 -6.63 -11.82 -4.26
C ILE A 168 -5.24 -11.27 -4.53
N ASP A 169 -4.48 -11.91 -5.39
CA ASP A 169 -3.17 -11.43 -5.83
C ASP A 169 -2.91 -11.81 -7.30
N ILE A 170 -2.10 -11.01 -7.99
CA ILE A 170 -1.66 -11.30 -9.36
C ILE A 170 -0.51 -12.30 -9.39
N ASP A 171 0.27 -12.37 -8.30
CA ASP A 171 1.46 -13.19 -8.16
C ASP A 171 1.13 -14.50 -7.43
N PRO A 172 1.11 -15.64 -8.13
CA PRO A 172 0.82 -16.93 -7.50
C PRO A 172 1.84 -17.30 -6.42
N SER A 173 3.06 -16.77 -6.47
CA SER A 173 4.10 -17.04 -5.47
C SER A 173 3.86 -16.33 -4.13
N SER A 174 2.97 -15.36 -4.09
CA SER A 174 2.53 -14.68 -2.87
C SER A 174 1.46 -15.45 -2.09
N ILE A 175 0.78 -16.40 -2.75
CA ILE A 175 -0.30 -17.18 -2.13
C ILE A 175 0.29 -18.19 -1.15
N SER A 176 -0.25 -18.20 0.06
CA SER A 176 0.17 -19.07 1.18
C SER A 176 1.68 -19.01 1.51
N LYS A 177 2.35 -17.91 1.15
CA LYS A 177 3.79 -17.74 1.39
C LYS A 177 4.10 -17.43 2.86
N ILE A 178 3.29 -16.61 3.50
CA ILE A 178 3.47 -16.16 4.90
C ILE A 178 2.32 -16.64 5.77
N ILE A 179 1.10 -16.44 5.31
CA ILE A 179 -0.14 -16.87 5.96
C ILE A 179 -0.83 -17.89 5.08
N GLU A 180 -1.24 -19.00 5.62
CA GLU A 180 -2.02 -19.99 4.90
C GLU A 180 -3.37 -19.40 4.49
N VAL A 181 -3.79 -19.67 3.24
CA VAL A 181 -4.96 -19.08 2.61
C VAL A 181 -5.98 -20.16 2.28
N ASP A 182 -7.20 -19.99 2.80
CA ASP A 182 -8.30 -20.95 2.53
C ASP A 182 -8.81 -20.86 1.09
N HIS A 183 -8.83 -19.64 0.52
CA HIS A 183 -9.39 -19.41 -0.80
C HIS A 183 -8.58 -18.40 -1.61
N SER A 184 -7.92 -18.84 -2.67
CA SER A 184 -7.06 -17.99 -3.48
C SER A 184 -7.69 -17.61 -4.82
N LEU A 185 -7.60 -16.32 -5.16
CA LEU A 185 -8.05 -15.76 -6.43
C LEU A 185 -6.86 -15.11 -7.14
N ILE A 186 -6.23 -15.86 -8.06
CA ILE A 186 -5.03 -15.41 -8.77
C ILE A 186 -5.43 -14.72 -10.06
N GLY A 187 -5.06 -13.44 -10.23
CA GLY A 187 -5.34 -12.66 -11.43
C GLY A 187 -5.35 -11.16 -11.21
N ASP A 188 -5.79 -10.43 -12.21
CA ASP A 188 -5.91 -8.98 -12.13
C ASP A 188 -6.98 -8.56 -11.11
N THR A 189 -6.55 -7.82 -10.08
CA THR A 189 -7.42 -7.38 -8.97
C THR A 189 -8.66 -6.63 -9.46
N LYS A 190 -8.53 -5.78 -10.48
CA LYS A 190 -9.66 -5.00 -10.99
C LYS A 190 -10.72 -5.88 -11.63
N LYS A 191 -10.30 -6.87 -12.41
CA LYS A 191 -11.21 -7.82 -13.06
C LYS A 191 -11.90 -8.71 -12.02
N ILE A 192 -11.11 -9.24 -11.07
CA ILE A 192 -11.65 -10.08 -9.98
C ILE A 192 -12.67 -9.28 -9.16
N LEU A 193 -12.36 -8.06 -8.74
CA LEU A 193 -13.29 -7.23 -7.94
C LEU A 193 -14.58 -6.91 -8.69
N ARG A 194 -14.54 -6.70 -10.02
CA ARG A 194 -15.76 -6.52 -10.82
C ARG A 194 -16.65 -7.75 -10.77
N LYS A 195 -16.10 -8.93 -11.03
CA LYS A 195 -16.83 -10.20 -10.99
C LYS A 195 -17.33 -10.51 -9.57
N LEU A 196 -16.46 -10.35 -8.56
CA LEU A 196 -16.80 -10.56 -7.16
C LEU A 196 -17.96 -9.64 -6.72
N THR A 197 -18.00 -8.39 -7.18
CA THR A 197 -19.10 -7.46 -6.90
C THR A 197 -20.41 -7.94 -7.54
N LEU A 198 -20.37 -8.49 -8.75
CA LEU A 198 -21.55 -9.06 -9.41
C LEU A 198 -22.12 -10.26 -8.63
N TYR A 199 -21.26 -11.21 -8.26
CA TYR A 199 -21.66 -12.36 -7.46
C TYR A 199 -22.11 -11.97 -6.04
N ALA A 200 -21.39 -11.05 -5.38
CA ALA A 200 -21.82 -10.53 -4.09
C ALA A 200 -23.21 -9.88 -4.14
N SER A 201 -23.54 -9.19 -5.24
CA SER A 201 -24.90 -8.62 -5.42
C SER A 201 -25.98 -9.70 -5.47
N LYS A 202 -25.70 -10.88 -6.07
CA LYS A 202 -26.65 -12.01 -6.09
C LYS A 202 -26.87 -12.61 -4.70
N TYR A 203 -25.79 -12.69 -3.90
CA TYR A 203 -25.81 -13.34 -2.58
C TYR A 203 -26.02 -12.36 -1.42
N LYS A 204 -26.13 -11.05 -1.66
CA LYS A 204 -26.29 -10.02 -0.63
C LYS A 204 -27.44 -10.30 0.37
N LYS A 205 -28.50 -10.95 -0.09
CA LYS A 205 -29.63 -11.36 0.78
C LYS A 205 -29.23 -12.32 1.90
N ASN A 206 -28.10 -13.02 1.76
CA ASN A 206 -27.59 -13.98 2.75
C ASN A 206 -26.81 -13.28 3.87
N ILE A 207 -26.50 -11.98 3.75
CA ILE A 207 -25.79 -11.23 4.79
C ILE A 207 -26.65 -11.17 6.04
N ASN A 208 -26.10 -11.68 7.14
CA ASN A 208 -26.74 -11.58 8.45
C ASN A 208 -26.59 -10.15 8.98
N LYS A 209 -27.60 -9.31 8.73
CA LYS A 209 -27.61 -7.90 9.13
C LYS A 209 -27.43 -7.72 10.63
N THR A 210 -28.12 -8.52 11.44
CA THR A 210 -28.01 -8.45 12.91
C THR A 210 -26.61 -8.75 13.41
N ALA A 211 -25.91 -9.74 12.82
CA ALA A 211 -24.53 -10.04 13.17
C ALA A 211 -23.58 -8.91 12.72
N LEU A 212 -23.80 -8.37 11.52
CA LEU A 212 -23.02 -7.26 11.00
C LEU A 212 -23.19 -5.99 11.84
N ASP A 213 -24.40 -5.68 12.28
CA ASP A 213 -24.68 -4.53 13.17
C ASP A 213 -24.00 -4.70 14.53
N LYS A 214 -24.02 -5.92 15.10
CA LYS A 214 -23.27 -6.24 16.33
C LYS A 214 -21.76 -6.07 16.11
N TRP A 215 -21.25 -6.48 14.95
CA TRP A 215 -19.86 -6.32 14.59
C TRP A 215 -19.45 -4.85 14.50
N TRP A 216 -20.21 -4.03 13.80
CA TRP A 216 -20.00 -2.59 13.73
C TRP A 216 -20.10 -1.92 15.11
N LYS A 217 -21.03 -2.34 15.96
CA LYS A 217 -21.13 -1.84 17.34
C LYS A 217 -19.85 -2.13 18.13
N LYS A 218 -19.28 -3.33 17.97
CA LYS A 218 -18.02 -3.71 18.60
C LYS A 218 -16.84 -2.88 18.07
N ILE A 219 -16.74 -2.69 16.76
CA ILE A 219 -15.71 -1.83 16.13
C ILE A 219 -15.82 -0.40 16.66
N LYS A 220 -17.01 0.18 16.72
CA LYS A 220 -17.23 1.52 17.28
C LYS A 220 -16.77 1.64 18.73
N SER A 221 -16.93 0.59 19.55
CA SER A 221 -16.42 0.58 20.91
C SER A 221 -14.87 0.60 20.98
N TRP A 222 -14.19 0.05 19.99
CA TRP A 222 -12.74 0.18 19.86
C TRP A 222 -12.31 1.56 19.37
N GLN A 223 -13.01 2.11 18.38
CA GLN A 223 -12.79 3.47 17.87
C GLN A 223 -12.97 4.55 18.97
N SER A 224 -13.88 4.34 19.93
CA SER A 224 -14.11 5.28 21.02
C SER A 224 -12.90 5.44 21.96
N LYS A 225 -11.92 4.52 21.91
CA LYS A 225 -10.64 4.67 22.62
C LYS A 225 -9.77 5.80 22.05
N ASN A 226 -10.06 6.23 20.82
CA ASN A 226 -9.35 7.31 20.13
C ASN A 226 -7.82 7.17 20.23
N CYS A 227 -7.30 6.00 19.77
CA CYS A 227 -5.91 5.59 19.98
C CYS A 227 -4.87 6.55 19.40
N LEU A 228 -5.25 7.37 18.42
CA LEU A 228 -4.37 8.40 17.84
C LEU A 228 -4.52 9.77 18.52
N SER A 229 -5.26 9.86 19.64
CA SER A 229 -5.38 11.13 20.37
C SER A 229 -4.03 11.60 20.93
N TYR A 230 -3.80 12.88 20.91
CA TYR A 230 -2.62 13.49 21.50
C TYR A 230 -2.95 14.82 22.19
N LYS A 231 -2.15 15.20 23.20
CA LYS A 231 -2.33 16.47 23.88
C LYS A 231 -1.73 17.60 23.05
N LYS A 232 -2.55 18.53 22.59
CA LYS A 232 -2.08 19.76 21.95
C LYS A 232 -1.29 20.61 22.97
N SER A 233 -0.26 21.31 22.49
CA SER A 233 0.57 22.17 23.33
C SER A 233 0.73 23.53 22.66
N LYS A 234 0.71 24.60 23.48
CA LYS A 234 1.03 25.97 23.04
C LYS A 234 2.54 26.22 23.07
N LYS A 235 3.31 25.39 23.80
CA LYS A 235 4.76 25.56 23.98
C LYS A 235 5.61 24.75 23.02
N VAL A 236 5.07 23.62 22.56
CA VAL A 236 5.80 22.66 21.72
C VAL A 236 4.93 22.29 20.52
N ILE A 237 5.50 22.37 19.31
CA ILE A 237 4.84 21.91 18.09
C ILE A 237 4.83 20.38 18.09
N LYS A 238 3.65 19.79 18.09
CA LYS A 238 3.48 18.34 18.00
C LYS A 238 3.51 17.92 16.53
N PRO A 239 4.27 16.86 16.15
CA PRO A 239 4.32 16.37 14.77
C PRO A 239 2.94 16.06 14.20
N GLN A 240 2.07 15.45 15.01
CA GLN A 240 0.69 15.14 14.66
C GLN A 240 -0.07 16.40 14.21
N SER A 241 0.08 17.50 14.96
CA SER A 241 -0.57 18.78 14.64
C SER A 241 -0.06 19.37 13.31
N VAL A 242 1.22 19.18 13.01
CA VAL A 242 1.80 19.62 11.73
C VAL A 242 1.11 18.89 10.58
N ILE A 243 1.00 17.54 10.68
CA ILE A 243 0.39 16.73 9.62
C ILE A 243 -1.10 17.03 9.45
N GLU A 244 -1.85 17.19 10.54
CA GLU A 244 -3.27 17.61 10.48
C GLU A 244 -3.42 18.97 9.80
N THR A 245 -2.53 19.90 10.12
CA THR A 245 -2.52 21.25 9.49
C THR A 245 -2.21 21.16 8.01
N LEU A 246 -1.21 20.37 7.61
CA LEU A 246 -0.89 20.13 6.20
C LEU A 246 -2.09 19.54 5.45
N HIS A 247 -2.77 18.54 6.03
CA HIS A 247 -3.98 17.95 5.44
C HIS A 247 -5.06 19.01 5.26
N THR A 248 -5.31 19.84 6.28
CA THR A 248 -6.35 20.89 6.26
C THR A 248 -6.05 21.94 5.18
N LEU A 249 -4.81 22.48 5.16
CA LEU A 249 -4.40 23.48 4.19
C LEU A 249 -4.41 22.98 2.75
N SER A 250 -3.97 21.74 2.54
CA SER A 250 -3.99 21.10 1.22
C SER A 250 -5.36 20.54 0.81
N LYS A 251 -6.33 20.54 1.74
CA LYS A 251 -7.65 19.88 1.56
C LYS A 251 -7.50 18.41 1.13
N GLY A 252 -6.44 17.73 1.58
CA GLY A 252 -6.13 16.35 1.21
C GLY A 252 -5.82 16.12 -0.28
N LYS A 253 -5.53 17.17 -1.05
CA LYS A 253 -5.38 17.07 -2.51
C LYS A 253 -3.94 16.93 -2.98
N SER A 254 -2.95 17.27 -2.14
CA SER A 254 -1.54 17.25 -2.51
C SER A 254 -1.00 15.84 -2.75
N PHE A 255 0.04 15.76 -3.56
CA PHE A 255 0.95 14.63 -3.49
C PHE A 255 1.81 14.78 -2.24
N VAL A 256 1.87 13.75 -1.44
CA VAL A 256 2.70 13.73 -0.22
C VAL A 256 3.75 12.64 -0.36
N THR A 257 5.00 13.04 -0.37
CA THR A 257 6.14 12.13 -0.26
C THR A 257 6.64 12.11 1.16
N SER A 258 7.20 11.01 1.59
CA SER A 258 7.84 10.94 2.90
C SER A 258 9.13 10.15 2.85
N ASP A 259 10.09 10.64 3.61
CA ASP A 259 11.23 9.85 4.02
C ASP A 259 10.84 8.80 5.08
N VAL A 260 11.78 7.95 5.46
CA VAL A 260 11.56 6.86 6.40
C VAL A 260 11.97 7.25 7.82
N GLY A 261 11.05 7.05 8.76
CA GLY A 261 11.22 7.36 10.17
C GLY A 261 9.88 7.61 10.86
N GLN A 262 9.89 8.18 12.05
CA GLN A 262 8.66 8.52 12.79
C GLN A 262 7.77 9.48 11.98
N HIS A 263 8.36 10.42 11.23
CA HIS A 263 7.63 11.34 10.36
C HIS A 263 6.80 10.63 9.30
N GLN A 264 7.27 9.50 8.75
CA GLN A 264 6.52 8.67 7.83
C GLN A 264 5.25 8.10 8.50
N MET A 265 5.39 7.62 9.73
CA MET A 265 4.26 7.05 10.47
C MET A 265 3.25 8.13 10.84
N TRP A 266 3.68 9.33 11.23
CA TRP A 266 2.76 10.43 11.48
C TRP A 266 1.99 10.84 10.22
N VAL A 267 2.64 10.90 9.05
CA VAL A 267 1.92 11.13 7.79
C VAL A 267 0.88 10.03 7.53
N ALA A 268 1.28 8.76 7.65
CA ALA A 268 0.38 7.62 7.42
C ALA A 268 -0.84 7.61 8.36
N GLN A 269 -0.68 8.09 9.60
CA GLN A 269 -1.73 8.11 10.62
C GLN A 269 -2.63 9.34 10.57
N TYR A 270 -2.08 10.53 10.29
CA TYR A 270 -2.79 11.80 10.47
C TYR A 270 -3.12 12.53 9.16
N TYR A 271 -2.48 12.18 8.03
CA TYR A 271 -2.87 12.70 6.73
C TYR A 271 -3.89 11.75 6.09
N LYS A 272 -5.09 12.24 5.79
CA LYS A 272 -6.15 11.42 5.19
C LYS A 272 -5.98 11.36 3.67
N PHE A 273 -5.70 10.17 3.15
CA PHE A 273 -5.57 9.93 1.71
C PHE A 273 -6.88 9.39 1.13
N ASP A 274 -7.62 10.22 0.42
CA ASP A 274 -8.89 9.84 -0.20
C ASP A 274 -8.76 9.39 -1.65
N LYS A 275 -7.57 9.55 -2.22
CA LYS A 275 -7.30 9.19 -3.62
C LYS A 275 -6.03 8.33 -3.73
N PRO A 276 -6.01 7.35 -4.67
CA PRO A 276 -4.80 6.59 -4.94
C PRO A 276 -3.69 7.48 -5.52
N ASN A 277 -2.45 7.01 -5.39
CA ASN A 277 -1.23 7.67 -5.89
C ASN A 277 -0.98 9.08 -5.31
N ARG A 278 -1.57 9.42 -4.15
CA ARG A 278 -1.27 10.68 -3.45
C ARG A 278 -0.27 10.49 -2.30
N TRP A 279 -0.02 9.26 -1.92
CA TRP A 279 0.96 8.83 -0.93
C TRP A 279 2.14 8.13 -1.60
N ILE A 280 3.34 8.68 -1.46
CA ILE A 280 4.56 8.20 -2.11
C ILE A 280 5.64 8.01 -1.05
N ASN A 281 6.01 6.77 -0.79
CA ASN A 281 6.98 6.45 0.25
C ASN A 281 7.72 5.15 -0.04
N SER A 282 8.88 4.97 0.58
CA SER A 282 9.64 3.72 0.57
C SER A 282 9.14 2.80 1.69
N GLY A 283 7.94 2.21 1.51
CA GLY A 283 7.32 1.36 2.54
C GLY A 283 7.74 -0.11 2.49
N GLY A 284 8.41 -0.56 1.44
CA GLY A 284 8.94 -1.91 1.33
C GLY A 284 10.34 -2.05 1.91
N LEU A 285 11.33 -1.36 1.32
CA LEU A 285 12.71 -1.37 1.78
C LEU A 285 12.96 -0.42 2.95
N GLY A 286 12.26 0.72 3.02
CA GLY A 286 12.45 1.70 4.08
C GLY A 286 13.69 2.58 3.89
N THR A 287 13.86 3.13 2.70
CA THR A 287 15.02 3.93 2.32
C THR A 287 14.95 5.35 2.85
N MET A 288 15.85 5.73 3.75
CA MET A 288 16.08 7.12 4.12
C MET A 288 16.68 7.88 2.93
N GLY A 289 16.30 9.16 2.74
CA GLY A 289 16.70 9.93 1.57
C GLY A 289 15.79 9.78 0.34
N PHE A 290 14.72 8.97 0.43
CA PHE A 290 13.76 8.76 -0.66
C PHE A 290 12.85 9.97 -0.90
N GLY A 291 12.48 10.69 0.18
CA GLY A 291 11.37 11.64 0.16
C GLY A 291 11.57 12.81 -0.79
N LEU A 292 12.73 13.48 -0.76
CA LEU A 292 13.03 14.64 -1.60
C LEU A 292 13.16 14.27 -3.08
N PRO A 293 13.94 13.27 -3.49
CA PRO A 293 14.01 12.83 -4.89
C PRO A 293 12.65 12.39 -5.45
N ALA A 294 11.85 11.70 -4.65
CA ALA A 294 10.51 11.31 -5.05
C ALA A 294 9.57 12.53 -5.23
N ALA A 295 9.73 13.58 -4.40
CA ALA A 295 8.99 14.81 -4.56
C ALA A 295 9.37 15.56 -5.85
N ILE A 296 10.67 15.57 -6.20
CA ILE A 296 11.16 16.12 -7.47
C ILE A 296 10.48 15.40 -8.64
N GLY A 297 10.53 14.07 -8.65
CA GLY A 297 9.87 13.26 -9.69
C GLY A 297 8.37 13.52 -9.78
N ALA A 298 7.68 13.60 -8.64
CA ALA A 298 6.26 13.91 -8.60
C ALA A 298 5.95 15.32 -9.13
N GLN A 299 6.77 16.33 -8.78
CA GLN A 299 6.56 17.70 -9.24
C GLN A 299 6.83 17.87 -10.74
N LEU A 300 7.83 17.17 -11.27
CA LEU A 300 8.10 17.14 -12.72
C LEU A 300 6.95 16.48 -13.49
N ALA A 301 6.42 15.38 -12.96
CA ALA A 301 5.30 14.66 -13.58
C ALA A 301 3.97 15.44 -13.49
N TYR A 302 3.80 16.24 -12.44
CA TYR A 302 2.58 17.01 -12.15
C TYR A 302 2.90 18.47 -11.84
N PRO A 303 3.36 19.28 -12.81
CA PRO A 303 3.91 20.61 -12.56
C PRO A 303 2.90 21.61 -11.98
N LYS A 304 1.59 21.38 -12.18
CA LYS A 304 0.50 22.24 -11.67
C LYS A 304 -0.06 21.80 -10.31
N GLU A 305 0.36 20.64 -9.81
CA GLU A 305 -0.14 20.09 -8.57
C GLU A 305 0.79 20.48 -7.41
N GLN A 306 0.24 20.53 -6.22
CA GLN A 306 1.02 20.75 -5.02
C GLN A 306 1.71 19.46 -4.57
N VAL A 307 3.02 19.52 -4.37
CA VAL A 307 3.83 18.42 -3.81
C VAL A 307 4.39 18.84 -2.46
N ILE A 308 4.21 17.98 -1.46
CA ILE A 308 4.71 18.15 -0.10
C ILE A 308 5.65 16.99 0.22
N CYS A 309 6.89 17.29 0.58
CA CYS A 309 7.85 16.32 1.11
C CYS A 309 7.90 16.44 2.63
N VAL A 310 7.54 15.37 3.34
CA VAL A 310 7.69 15.30 4.80
C VAL A 310 8.90 14.46 5.14
N THR A 311 9.85 15.02 5.88
CA THR A 311 11.14 14.41 6.17
C THR A 311 11.57 14.65 7.63
N GLY A 312 12.62 13.97 8.05
CA GLY A 312 13.34 14.21 9.29
C GLY A 312 14.76 14.71 9.00
N GLU A 313 15.41 15.28 10.00
CA GLU A 313 16.74 15.92 9.86
C GLU A 313 17.81 14.98 9.35
N ALA A 314 17.83 13.72 9.79
CA ALA A 314 18.82 12.74 9.32
C ALA A 314 18.53 12.25 7.91
N SER A 315 17.26 12.07 7.56
CA SER A 315 16.86 11.57 6.23
C SER A 315 17.12 12.59 5.14
N ILE A 316 16.82 13.87 5.36
CA ILE A 316 17.01 14.89 4.34
C ILE A 316 18.49 15.12 4.04
N LEU A 317 19.38 14.96 5.04
CA LEU A 317 20.82 15.10 4.84
C LEU A 317 21.40 14.10 3.83
N MET A 318 20.74 12.95 3.64
CA MET A 318 21.21 11.93 2.69
C MET A 318 21.09 12.37 1.22
N CYS A 319 20.16 13.29 0.93
CA CYS A 319 19.88 13.77 -0.43
C CYS A 319 19.66 15.30 -0.48
N ILE A 320 20.18 16.06 0.49
CA ILE A 320 19.96 17.50 0.57
C ILE A 320 20.48 18.26 -0.65
N GLN A 321 21.53 17.74 -1.30
CA GLN A 321 22.10 18.27 -2.54
C GLN A 321 21.09 18.36 -3.68
N GLU A 322 20.03 17.54 -3.65
CA GLU A 322 18.96 17.55 -4.65
C GLU A 322 18.09 18.82 -4.60
N LEU A 323 18.26 19.68 -3.59
CA LEU A 323 17.67 21.02 -3.59
C LEU A 323 18.23 21.89 -4.72
N SER A 324 19.46 21.61 -5.20
CA SER A 324 20.01 22.26 -6.38
C SER A 324 19.21 21.94 -7.64
N THR A 325 18.76 20.71 -7.77
CA THR A 325 17.86 20.28 -8.85
C THR A 325 16.52 21.01 -8.77
N CYS A 326 15.96 21.18 -7.56
CA CYS A 326 14.74 21.96 -7.36
C CYS A 326 14.89 23.41 -7.83
N LEU A 327 16.03 24.04 -7.51
CA LEU A 327 16.32 25.41 -7.93
C LEU A 327 16.49 25.50 -9.45
N GLN A 328 17.28 24.60 -10.03
CA GLN A 328 17.56 24.56 -11.46
C GLN A 328 16.30 24.46 -12.31
N TYR A 329 15.34 23.65 -11.89
CA TYR A 329 14.09 23.41 -12.62
C TYR A 329 12.90 24.24 -12.09
N GLY A 330 13.10 25.14 -11.14
CA GLY A 330 12.04 25.99 -10.57
C GLY A 330 10.91 25.18 -9.92
N LEU A 331 11.22 24.09 -9.22
CA LEU A 331 10.22 23.20 -8.64
C LEU A 331 9.70 23.73 -7.30
N PRO A 332 8.41 24.09 -7.18
CA PRO A 332 7.85 24.72 -5.97
C PRO A 332 7.49 23.73 -4.86
N ILE A 333 8.32 22.70 -4.64
CA ILE A 333 8.10 21.66 -3.64
C ILE A 333 8.08 22.28 -2.24
N LYS A 334 7.16 21.82 -1.38
CA LYS A 334 7.10 22.20 0.03
C LYS A 334 7.79 21.13 0.86
N VAL A 335 8.99 21.42 1.37
CA VAL A 335 9.73 20.51 2.25
C VAL A 335 9.42 20.83 3.70
N ILE A 336 8.86 19.87 4.41
CA ILE A 336 8.51 19.96 5.84
C ILE A 336 9.43 19.04 6.62
N ASN A 337 10.42 19.61 7.28
CA ASN A 337 11.38 18.88 8.10
C ASN A 337 10.90 18.83 9.56
N LEU A 338 10.56 17.63 10.04
CA LEU A 338 10.16 17.38 11.43
C LEU A 338 11.41 17.06 12.27
N ASN A 339 12.15 18.11 12.63
CA ASN A 339 13.39 17.99 13.39
C ASN A 339 13.11 17.76 14.88
N ASN A 340 13.45 16.61 15.39
CA ASN A 340 13.41 16.28 16.81
C ASN A 340 14.81 16.02 17.41
N ARG A 341 15.86 16.24 16.63
CA ARG A 341 17.29 16.04 16.96
C ARG A 341 17.68 14.59 17.21
N TYR A 342 16.88 13.64 16.70
CA TYR A 342 17.13 12.20 16.86
C TYR A 342 16.71 11.43 15.59
N MET A 343 17.39 10.34 15.34
CA MET A 343 16.86 9.28 14.48
C MET A 343 15.73 8.57 15.25
N GLY A 344 14.57 9.23 15.33
CA GLY A 344 13.52 8.91 16.31
C GLY A 344 12.99 7.50 16.26
N MET A 345 12.89 6.88 15.06
CA MET A 345 12.48 5.48 14.92
C MET A 345 13.54 4.53 15.49
N VAL A 346 14.83 4.78 15.24
CA VAL A 346 15.93 3.96 15.79
C VAL A 346 15.96 4.09 17.31
N ARG A 347 15.88 5.33 17.85
CA ARG A 347 15.81 5.58 19.29
C ARG A 347 14.65 4.85 19.94
N GLN A 348 13.46 4.88 19.31
CA GLN A 348 12.27 4.19 19.82
C GLN A 348 12.51 2.67 19.96
N TRP A 349 13.18 2.05 18.99
CA TRP A 349 13.54 0.63 19.07
C TRP A 349 14.56 0.37 20.14
N GLN A 350 15.59 1.23 20.29
CA GLN A 350 16.57 1.11 21.36
C GLN A 350 15.89 1.15 22.73
N GLU A 351 15.03 2.16 22.97
CA GLU A 351 14.33 2.32 24.24
C GLU A 351 13.35 1.18 24.58
N PHE A 352 12.74 0.53 23.55
CA PHE A 352 11.78 -0.54 23.79
C PHE A 352 12.40 -1.93 23.94
N PHE A 353 13.54 -2.19 23.34
CA PHE A 353 14.07 -3.55 23.22
C PHE A 353 15.50 -3.72 23.69
N TYR A 354 16.27 -2.64 23.86
CA TYR A 354 17.71 -2.73 24.16
C TYR A 354 18.13 -1.92 25.39
N GLU A 355 17.21 -1.20 26.05
CA GLU A 355 17.39 -0.36 27.26
C GLU A 355 18.52 0.68 27.16
#